data_906314d158a56e3fb72a57fc0f3747e8
#
_entry.id   906314d158a56e3fb72a57fc0f3747e8
#
_cell.length_a   1.000
_cell.length_b   1.000
_cell.length_c   1.000
_cell.angle_alpha   90.00
_cell.angle_beta   90.00
_cell.angle_gamma   90.00
#
_symmetry.space_group_name_H-M   'P 1'
#
loop_
_entity.id
_entity.type
_entity.pdbx_description
1 polymer ?
#
loop_
_entity_poly.entity_id
_entity_poly.type
_entity_poly.pdbx_seq_one_letter_code
_entity_poly.pdbx_strand_id
1 'polypeptide(L)'
;KIFTHSLPMRYADFPTLVDALDYAALSSAGMNFYDRRCQLEDQLEYQTLKARAEAGAKRLLSLNLKKGDRVALIAETSSGFVEAFFACQYAGLVAVPLAIPMGVGQRDSWSAKLQGLLASCQPAAIITGDEWLPLVNAATHDNPELHVLSHAWFKALPEADVALQRPVPNDIAYLQYTSGSTRFPRGVIITHREVMANLRAISHDGIKLRPGDRCVSWLPFYHDMGLVGFLLTPVATQLSVDYLRTQDFAMRPLQWLKLISKNRGTVSVAPPFGYELCQRRVNEKDLAELDLSCWRVAGIGAEPISAEQLHQFAECFRQVNFDNKTFMPCYGLAENALAVSFSDEASGVVVNEVDRDILEYQGKAVAPGAETRAVSTFVNCGKALPEHGIEIRNEAGMPVAERVVGHICISGPSLMSGYFGDQASQDEIAATGWLDTGDLGYLLDGYLYVTGRIKDLIIIRGRNIWPQDIEYIAEQEPEIHSGDAIAFVTAQEKIILQIQCRISDEERRGQLIHALAARIQSEFGVTAAIELLPPHSIPRTSSGKPARAEAKKRYQKAYAASLHVQESLA
;
A
#
# COMPACT_ATOMS: atom_id res chain seq x y z
N LYS A 1 17.64 -36.63 -27.68
CA LYS A 1 17.91 -35.46 -26.81
C LYS A 1 16.85 -34.41 -27.09
N ILE A 2 15.84 -34.33 -26.23
CA ILE A 2 14.83 -33.25 -26.27
C ILE A 2 15.50 -32.04 -25.63
N PHE A 3 15.87 -31.06 -26.42
CA PHE A 3 16.30 -29.77 -25.91
C PHE A 3 15.04 -29.06 -25.41
N THR A 4 14.77 -29.13 -24.12
CA THR A 4 13.83 -28.21 -23.48
C THR A 4 14.52 -26.83 -23.44
N HIS A 5 14.30 -26.03 -24.46
CA HIS A 5 14.61 -24.60 -24.37
C HIS A 5 13.69 -24.02 -23.28
N SER A 6 14.27 -23.67 -22.15
CA SER A 6 13.55 -22.89 -21.15
C SER A 6 13.13 -21.55 -21.79
N LEU A 7 11.89 -21.13 -21.57
CA LEU A 7 11.39 -19.86 -22.06
C LEU A 7 12.28 -18.70 -21.55
N PRO A 8 12.85 -17.86 -22.45
CA PRO A 8 13.65 -16.72 -21.99
C PRO A 8 12.84 -15.79 -21.10
N MET A 9 13.40 -15.39 -19.96
CA MET A 9 12.78 -14.41 -19.08
C MET A 9 12.75 -13.03 -19.74
N ARG A 10 11.58 -12.37 -19.73
CA ARG A 10 11.40 -11.02 -20.20
C ARG A 10 10.96 -10.13 -19.03
N TYR A 11 11.46 -8.89 -19.01
CA TYR A 11 11.24 -7.94 -17.93
C TYR A 11 10.16 -6.93 -18.30
N ALA A 12 8.92 -7.38 -18.45
CA ALA A 12 7.77 -6.52 -18.76
C ALA A 12 7.93 -5.68 -20.04
N ASP A 13 8.73 -6.10 -20.99
CA ASP A 13 8.94 -5.43 -22.27
C ASP A 13 7.83 -5.77 -23.27
N PHE A 14 6.60 -5.47 -22.86
CA PHE A 14 5.37 -5.71 -23.61
C PHE A 14 4.57 -4.41 -23.77
N PRO A 15 3.80 -4.28 -24.86
CA PRO A 15 2.97 -3.07 -25.04
C PRO A 15 1.80 -3.01 -24.05
N THR A 16 1.24 -4.15 -23.67
CA THR A 16 0.04 -4.23 -22.81
C THR A 16 0.11 -5.40 -21.83
N LEU A 17 -0.78 -5.41 -20.84
CA LEU A 17 -0.93 -6.53 -19.90
C LEU A 17 -1.38 -7.82 -20.59
N VAL A 18 -2.14 -7.71 -21.69
CA VAL A 18 -2.56 -8.86 -22.49
C VAL A 18 -1.34 -9.55 -23.12
N ASP A 19 -0.44 -8.77 -23.72
CA ASP A 19 0.79 -9.30 -24.29
C ASP A 19 1.67 -9.95 -23.22
N ALA A 20 1.72 -9.37 -22.04
CA ALA A 20 2.46 -9.92 -20.89
C ALA A 20 1.93 -11.32 -20.49
N LEU A 21 0.61 -11.46 -20.35
CA LEU A 21 0.00 -12.74 -20.00
C LEU A 21 0.13 -13.76 -21.15
N ASP A 22 -0.03 -13.33 -22.39
CA ASP A 22 0.18 -14.23 -23.55
C ASP A 22 1.56 -14.86 -23.52
N TYR A 23 2.59 -14.08 -23.20
CA TYR A 23 3.94 -14.62 -23.09
C TYR A 23 4.12 -15.51 -21.85
N ALA A 24 3.62 -15.09 -20.68
CA ALA A 24 3.68 -15.88 -19.46
C ALA A 24 2.97 -17.24 -19.60
N ALA A 25 1.91 -17.30 -20.41
CA ALA A 25 1.15 -18.52 -20.68
C ALA A 25 1.99 -19.61 -21.40
N LEU A 26 3.10 -19.23 -22.00
CA LEU A 26 4.04 -20.17 -22.63
C LEU A 26 4.97 -20.84 -21.59
N SER A 27 5.01 -20.32 -20.37
CA SER A 27 5.80 -20.87 -19.27
C SER A 27 4.99 -21.90 -18.46
N SER A 28 5.66 -22.60 -17.55
CA SER A 28 5.03 -23.46 -16.55
C SER A 28 4.74 -22.74 -15.24
N ALA A 29 5.01 -21.43 -15.16
CA ALA A 29 4.80 -20.62 -13.96
C ALA A 29 3.33 -20.33 -13.72
N GLY A 30 3.02 -19.90 -12.50
CA GLY A 30 1.66 -19.58 -12.11
C GLY A 30 1.55 -19.06 -10.70
N MET A 31 0.31 -18.96 -10.26
CA MET A 31 -0.08 -18.44 -8.96
C MET A 31 -0.54 -19.59 -8.07
N ASN A 32 -0.05 -19.60 -6.83
CA ASN A 32 -0.42 -20.60 -5.83
C ASN A 32 -1.07 -19.91 -4.65
N PHE A 33 -2.23 -20.38 -4.26
CA PHE A 33 -3.01 -19.83 -3.15
C PHE A 33 -2.96 -20.80 -1.98
N TYR A 34 -2.49 -20.31 -0.84
CA TYR A 34 -2.32 -21.11 0.37
C TYR A 34 -3.35 -20.71 1.43
N ASP A 35 -3.79 -21.70 2.20
CA ASP A 35 -4.65 -21.46 3.36
C ASP A 35 -3.85 -20.94 4.58
N ARG A 36 -4.57 -20.67 5.67
CA ARG A 36 -3.96 -20.18 6.92
C ARG A 36 -2.96 -21.15 7.58
N ARG A 37 -2.89 -22.39 7.11
CA ARG A 37 -1.93 -23.41 7.57
C ARG A 37 -0.78 -23.60 6.59
N CYS A 38 -0.65 -22.73 5.61
CA CYS A 38 0.33 -22.84 4.52
C CYS A 38 0.17 -24.14 3.69
N GLN A 39 -1.05 -24.65 3.57
CA GLN A 39 -1.37 -25.75 2.67
C GLN A 39 -1.90 -25.18 1.35
N LEU A 40 -1.46 -25.76 0.25
CA LEU A 40 -1.92 -25.36 -1.07
C LEU A 40 -3.43 -25.61 -1.21
N GLU A 41 -4.19 -24.55 -1.46
CA GLU A 41 -5.65 -24.56 -1.56
C GLU A 41 -6.11 -24.48 -3.01
N ASP A 42 -5.44 -23.68 -3.82
CA ASP A 42 -5.75 -23.48 -5.23
C ASP A 42 -4.47 -23.14 -6.01
N GLN A 43 -4.48 -23.46 -7.29
CA GLN A 43 -3.36 -23.25 -8.19
C GLN A 43 -3.87 -22.75 -9.52
N LEU A 44 -3.23 -21.70 -10.06
CA LEU A 44 -3.62 -21.07 -11.32
C LEU A 44 -2.38 -20.86 -12.19
N GLU A 45 -2.09 -21.82 -13.06
CA GLU A 45 -1.02 -21.65 -14.03
C GLU A 45 -1.36 -20.53 -15.03
N TYR A 46 -0.36 -19.82 -15.53
CA TYR A 46 -0.61 -18.70 -16.46
C TYR A 46 -1.26 -19.14 -17.76
N GLN A 47 -0.97 -20.35 -18.22
CA GLN A 47 -1.65 -20.94 -19.38
C GLN A 47 -3.16 -21.08 -19.14
N THR A 48 -3.54 -21.58 -17.97
CA THR A 48 -4.94 -21.72 -17.57
C THR A 48 -5.59 -20.36 -17.36
N LEU A 49 -4.88 -19.41 -16.72
CA LEU A 49 -5.35 -18.06 -16.55
C LEU A 49 -5.70 -17.39 -17.88
N LYS A 50 -4.80 -17.49 -18.86
CA LYS A 50 -5.06 -16.95 -20.20
C LYS A 50 -6.35 -17.51 -20.81
N ALA A 51 -6.50 -18.83 -20.81
CA ALA A 51 -7.68 -19.48 -21.37
C ALA A 51 -8.99 -19.03 -20.69
N ARG A 52 -8.98 -18.98 -19.34
CA ARG A 52 -10.12 -18.55 -18.56
C ARG A 52 -10.41 -17.05 -18.71
N ALA A 53 -9.38 -16.23 -18.83
CA ALA A 53 -9.52 -14.79 -19.05
C ALA A 53 -10.12 -14.48 -20.43
N GLU A 54 -9.69 -15.17 -21.49
CA GLU A 54 -10.26 -15.02 -22.83
C GLU A 54 -11.74 -15.43 -22.85
N ALA A 55 -12.09 -16.56 -22.25
CA ALA A 55 -13.47 -17.00 -22.10
C ALA A 55 -14.30 -16.00 -21.27
N GLY A 56 -13.73 -15.53 -20.16
CA GLY A 56 -14.34 -14.53 -19.30
C GLY A 56 -14.58 -13.19 -20.01
N ALA A 57 -13.66 -12.78 -20.86
CA ALA A 57 -13.81 -11.58 -21.69
C ALA A 57 -15.05 -11.68 -22.60
N LYS A 58 -15.22 -12.81 -23.28
CA LYS A 58 -16.40 -13.07 -24.11
C LYS A 58 -17.70 -13.11 -23.29
N ARG A 59 -17.64 -13.63 -22.07
CA ARG A 59 -18.79 -13.60 -21.15
C ARG A 59 -19.17 -12.18 -20.74
N LEU A 60 -18.21 -11.34 -20.41
CA LEU A 60 -18.48 -9.92 -20.12
C LEU A 60 -19.06 -9.21 -21.33
N LEU A 61 -18.57 -9.47 -22.52
CA LEU A 61 -19.09 -8.88 -23.74
C LEU A 61 -20.50 -9.35 -24.10
N SER A 62 -20.96 -10.48 -23.58
CA SER A 62 -22.35 -10.93 -23.71
C SER A 62 -23.35 -10.01 -23.01
N LEU A 63 -22.87 -9.18 -22.08
CA LEU A 63 -23.67 -8.17 -21.37
C LEU A 63 -23.79 -6.84 -22.12
N ASN A 64 -23.36 -6.78 -23.36
CA ASN A 64 -23.33 -5.55 -24.19
C ASN A 64 -22.45 -4.44 -23.60
N LEU A 65 -21.43 -4.79 -22.86
CA LEU A 65 -20.45 -3.84 -22.37
C LEU A 65 -19.58 -3.31 -23.53
N LYS A 66 -19.21 -2.06 -23.42
CA LYS A 66 -18.43 -1.36 -24.47
C LYS A 66 -17.01 -1.12 -23.99
N LYS A 67 -16.07 -1.01 -24.93
CA LYS A 67 -14.70 -0.62 -24.65
C LYS A 67 -14.66 0.58 -23.72
N GLY A 68 -13.86 0.49 -22.65
CA GLY A 68 -13.72 1.53 -21.65
C GLY A 68 -14.77 1.50 -20.53
N ASP A 69 -15.78 0.66 -20.62
CA ASP A 69 -16.68 0.46 -19.49
C ASP A 69 -15.92 -0.10 -18.30
N ARG A 70 -16.28 0.38 -17.10
CA ARG A 70 -15.64 -0.05 -15.85
C ARG A 70 -16.35 -1.27 -15.31
N VAL A 71 -15.59 -2.22 -14.83
CA VAL A 71 -16.06 -3.40 -14.11
C VAL A 71 -15.45 -3.38 -12.72
N ALA A 72 -16.29 -3.18 -11.71
CA ALA A 72 -15.86 -3.23 -10.31
C ALA A 72 -15.61 -4.68 -9.91
N LEU A 73 -14.50 -4.93 -9.24
CA LEU A 73 -14.08 -6.25 -8.77
C LEU A 73 -13.84 -6.20 -7.27
N ILE A 74 -14.58 -6.97 -6.51
CA ILE A 74 -14.29 -7.11 -5.08
C ILE A 74 -13.02 -7.96 -4.96
N ALA A 75 -11.94 -7.33 -4.54
CA ALA A 75 -10.59 -7.84 -4.70
C ALA A 75 -10.17 -8.77 -3.55
N GLU A 76 -10.70 -9.97 -3.56
CA GLU A 76 -10.22 -11.05 -2.71
C GLU A 76 -8.88 -11.60 -3.22
N THR A 77 -8.08 -12.17 -2.34
CA THR A 77 -6.92 -12.96 -2.74
C THR A 77 -7.39 -14.34 -3.20
N SER A 78 -7.80 -14.43 -4.44
CA SER A 78 -8.39 -15.63 -5.04
C SER A 78 -8.12 -15.72 -6.54
N SER A 79 -8.15 -16.93 -7.07
CA SER A 79 -8.07 -17.16 -8.52
C SER A 79 -9.23 -16.48 -9.26
N GLY A 80 -10.41 -16.45 -8.67
CA GLY A 80 -11.58 -15.79 -9.27
C GLY A 80 -11.35 -14.30 -9.54
N PHE A 81 -10.77 -13.58 -8.61
CA PHE A 81 -10.41 -12.18 -8.82
C PHE A 81 -9.41 -12.02 -9.97
N VAL A 82 -8.35 -12.82 -9.97
CA VAL A 82 -7.31 -12.75 -11.01
C VAL A 82 -7.87 -13.03 -12.38
N GLU A 83 -8.71 -14.06 -12.51
CA GLU A 83 -9.39 -14.39 -13.76
C GLU A 83 -10.29 -13.25 -14.25
N ALA A 84 -11.07 -12.65 -13.35
CA ALA A 84 -11.95 -11.51 -13.67
C ALA A 84 -11.15 -10.27 -14.07
N PHE A 85 -10.05 -9.98 -13.37
CA PHE A 85 -9.17 -8.86 -13.70
C PHE A 85 -8.62 -8.98 -15.14
N PHE A 86 -8.08 -10.13 -15.50
CA PHE A 86 -7.56 -10.35 -16.85
C PHE A 86 -8.65 -10.50 -17.91
N ALA A 87 -9.84 -11.00 -17.54
CA ALA A 87 -11.00 -10.97 -18.44
C ALA A 87 -11.32 -9.54 -18.88
N CYS A 88 -11.28 -8.59 -17.96
CA CYS A 88 -11.43 -7.15 -18.29
C CYS A 88 -10.36 -6.70 -19.30
N GLN A 89 -9.11 -7.11 -19.11
CA GLN A 89 -8.01 -6.71 -20.01
C GLN A 89 -8.22 -7.22 -21.44
N TYR A 90 -8.59 -8.51 -21.59
CA TYR A 90 -8.86 -9.10 -22.90
C TYR A 90 -10.13 -8.54 -23.56
N ALA A 91 -11.09 -8.05 -22.78
CA ALA A 91 -12.32 -7.47 -23.28
C ALA A 91 -12.21 -5.96 -23.62
N GLY A 92 -11.09 -5.33 -23.30
CA GLY A 92 -10.94 -3.88 -23.47
C GLY A 92 -11.74 -3.06 -22.45
N LEU A 93 -12.07 -3.67 -21.31
CA LEU A 93 -12.79 -3.05 -20.19
C LEU A 93 -11.80 -2.55 -19.15
N VAL A 94 -12.26 -1.64 -18.31
CA VAL A 94 -11.45 -1.06 -17.23
C VAL A 94 -11.73 -1.80 -15.93
N ALA A 95 -10.74 -2.53 -15.41
CA ALA A 95 -10.86 -3.19 -14.12
C ALA A 95 -10.79 -2.17 -12.98
N VAL A 96 -11.65 -2.31 -11.98
CA VAL A 96 -11.66 -1.44 -10.79
C VAL A 96 -11.63 -2.30 -9.54
N PRO A 97 -10.44 -2.67 -9.05
CA PRO A 97 -10.31 -3.45 -7.81
C PRO A 97 -10.79 -2.64 -6.61
N LEU A 98 -11.69 -3.21 -5.81
CA LEU A 98 -12.25 -2.58 -4.62
C LEU A 98 -11.99 -3.43 -3.38
N ALA A 99 -11.82 -2.77 -2.23
CA ALA A 99 -11.51 -3.43 -0.98
C ALA A 99 -12.64 -4.34 -0.49
N ILE A 100 -12.25 -5.45 0.13
CA ILE A 100 -13.16 -6.33 0.88
C ILE A 100 -13.49 -5.71 2.25
N PRO A 101 -14.60 -6.13 2.89
CA PRO A 101 -14.87 -5.75 4.27
C PRO A 101 -13.79 -6.32 5.22
N MET A 102 -13.25 -5.50 6.10
CA MET A 102 -12.26 -5.92 7.10
C MET A 102 -12.92 -5.91 8.48
N GLY A 103 -13.13 -7.12 9.07
CA GLY A 103 -13.64 -7.30 10.43
C GLY A 103 -15.16 -7.31 10.58
N VAL A 104 -15.61 -7.89 11.70
CA VAL A 104 -17.02 -8.20 11.97
C VAL A 104 -17.88 -6.95 12.21
N GLY A 105 -17.31 -5.85 12.67
CA GLY A 105 -18.03 -4.59 12.98
C GLY A 105 -18.09 -3.57 11.85
N GLN A 106 -17.53 -3.87 10.67
CA GLN A 106 -17.35 -2.88 9.60
C GLN A 106 -18.28 -3.07 8.40
N ARG A 107 -19.25 -4.00 8.48
CA ARG A 107 -20.13 -4.34 7.33
C ARG A 107 -20.98 -3.15 6.86
N ASP A 108 -21.59 -2.42 7.78
CA ASP A 108 -22.42 -1.25 7.42
C ASP A 108 -21.59 -0.10 6.88
N SER A 109 -20.43 0.17 7.48
CA SER A 109 -19.52 1.20 7.00
C SER A 109 -18.90 0.84 5.64
N TRP A 110 -18.65 -0.44 5.39
CA TRP A 110 -18.16 -0.91 4.10
C TRP A 110 -19.21 -0.71 3.00
N SER A 111 -20.48 -1.02 3.28
CA SER A 111 -21.58 -0.82 2.33
C SER A 111 -21.69 0.64 1.90
N ALA A 112 -21.59 1.58 2.84
CA ALA A 112 -21.61 3.02 2.53
C ALA A 112 -20.39 3.44 1.70
N LYS A 113 -19.20 2.93 2.02
CA LYS A 113 -17.98 3.17 1.23
C LYS A 113 -18.12 2.60 -0.17
N LEU A 114 -18.66 1.39 -0.31
CA LEU A 114 -18.88 0.77 -1.62
C LEU A 114 -19.82 1.64 -2.47
N GLN A 115 -20.90 2.15 -1.92
CA GLN A 115 -21.81 3.06 -2.64
C GLN A 115 -21.07 4.31 -3.16
N GLY A 116 -20.20 4.92 -2.34
CA GLY A 116 -19.38 6.05 -2.74
C GLY A 116 -18.41 5.73 -3.87
N LEU A 117 -17.76 4.57 -3.79
CA LEU A 117 -16.83 4.09 -4.83
C LEU A 117 -17.56 3.81 -6.15
N LEU A 118 -18.71 3.15 -6.09
CA LEU A 118 -19.53 2.87 -7.27
C LEU A 118 -20.07 4.14 -7.92
N ALA A 119 -20.48 5.13 -7.12
CA ALA A 119 -20.87 6.45 -7.63
C ALA A 119 -19.69 7.16 -8.33
N SER A 120 -18.47 6.99 -7.83
CA SER A 120 -17.26 7.57 -8.42
C SER A 120 -16.87 6.91 -9.74
N CYS A 121 -16.81 5.58 -9.81
CA CYS A 121 -16.35 4.88 -11.02
C CYS A 121 -17.46 4.54 -12.01
N GLN A 122 -18.70 4.60 -11.61
CA GLN A 122 -19.88 4.32 -12.46
C GLN A 122 -19.70 3.03 -13.31
N PRO A 123 -19.57 1.86 -12.66
CA PRO A 123 -19.32 0.63 -13.38
C PRO A 123 -20.57 0.11 -14.09
N ALA A 124 -20.36 -0.64 -15.17
CA ALA A 124 -21.41 -1.35 -15.86
C ALA A 124 -21.72 -2.72 -15.22
N ALA A 125 -20.74 -3.29 -14.55
CA ALA A 125 -20.86 -4.56 -13.84
C ALA A 125 -20.02 -4.56 -12.57
N ILE A 126 -20.38 -5.42 -11.63
CA ILE A 126 -19.60 -5.73 -10.43
C ILE A 126 -19.52 -7.24 -10.25
N ILE A 127 -18.32 -7.75 -10.02
CA ILE A 127 -18.05 -9.17 -9.78
C ILE A 127 -17.52 -9.33 -8.35
N THR A 128 -18.12 -10.25 -7.61
CA THR A 128 -17.80 -10.48 -6.21
C THR A 128 -17.75 -11.97 -5.88
N GLY A 129 -17.01 -12.31 -4.82
CA GLY A 129 -17.14 -13.64 -4.21
C GLY A 129 -18.50 -13.83 -3.58
N ASP A 130 -18.92 -15.10 -3.43
CA ASP A 130 -20.23 -15.46 -2.88
C ASP A 130 -20.41 -14.93 -1.44
N GLU A 131 -19.35 -14.90 -0.67
CA GLU A 131 -19.35 -14.40 0.72
C GLU A 131 -19.86 -12.96 0.84
N TRP A 132 -19.51 -12.11 -0.13
CA TRP A 132 -19.84 -10.68 -0.11
C TRP A 132 -21.08 -10.32 -0.91
N LEU A 133 -21.64 -11.26 -1.67
CA LEU A 133 -22.78 -11.01 -2.56
C LEU A 133 -23.97 -10.37 -1.84
N PRO A 134 -24.40 -10.82 -0.64
CA PRO A 134 -25.51 -10.16 0.08
C PRO A 134 -25.24 -8.69 0.39
N LEU A 135 -23.99 -8.35 0.78
CA LEU A 135 -23.60 -6.96 1.07
C LEU A 135 -23.55 -6.11 -0.20
N VAL A 136 -23.05 -6.68 -1.30
CA VAL A 136 -23.03 -6.01 -2.60
C VAL A 136 -24.45 -5.75 -3.10
N ASN A 137 -25.34 -6.73 -3.01
CA ASN A 137 -26.74 -6.56 -3.37
C ASN A 137 -27.42 -5.46 -2.56
N ALA A 138 -27.17 -5.40 -1.25
CA ALA A 138 -27.69 -4.34 -0.39
C ALA A 138 -27.18 -2.95 -0.79
N ALA A 139 -25.90 -2.85 -1.20
CA ALA A 139 -25.30 -1.58 -1.61
C ALA A 139 -25.74 -1.13 -3.02
N THR A 140 -26.26 -2.02 -3.84
CA THR A 140 -26.57 -1.78 -5.27
C THR A 140 -28.04 -1.85 -5.62
N HIS A 141 -28.93 -2.03 -4.64
CA HIS A 141 -30.37 -2.20 -4.90
C HIS A 141 -31.01 -1.00 -5.60
N ASP A 142 -30.45 0.20 -5.44
CA ASP A 142 -30.93 1.43 -6.09
C ASP A 142 -30.43 1.59 -7.54
N ASN A 143 -29.59 0.67 -8.02
CA ASN A 143 -29.03 0.71 -9.37
C ASN A 143 -29.38 -0.58 -10.14
N PRO A 144 -30.61 -0.66 -10.69
CA PRO A 144 -31.06 -1.87 -11.38
C PRO A 144 -30.36 -2.15 -12.71
N GLU A 145 -29.70 -1.16 -13.28
CA GLU A 145 -28.95 -1.34 -14.55
C GLU A 145 -27.56 -1.96 -14.34
N LEU A 146 -27.05 -1.96 -13.12
CA LEU A 146 -25.78 -2.56 -12.80
C LEU A 146 -25.89 -4.09 -12.80
N HIS A 147 -25.06 -4.75 -13.59
CA HIS A 147 -24.93 -6.20 -13.55
C HIS A 147 -24.16 -6.61 -12.30
N VAL A 148 -24.82 -7.26 -11.35
CA VAL A 148 -24.20 -7.78 -10.13
C VAL A 148 -24.01 -9.29 -10.29
N LEU A 149 -22.77 -9.74 -10.28
CA LEU A 149 -22.40 -11.12 -10.56
C LEU A 149 -21.56 -11.70 -9.42
N SER A 150 -21.91 -12.90 -8.96
CA SER A 150 -20.97 -13.74 -8.25
C SER A 150 -19.97 -14.34 -9.25
N HIS A 151 -18.87 -14.89 -8.78
CA HIS A 151 -17.95 -15.59 -9.68
C HIS A 151 -18.63 -16.78 -10.36
N ALA A 152 -19.54 -17.48 -9.69
CA ALA A 152 -20.29 -18.58 -10.26
C ALA A 152 -21.20 -18.09 -11.40
N TRP A 153 -21.94 -17.01 -11.19
CA TRP A 153 -22.79 -16.43 -12.23
C TRP A 153 -22.00 -15.89 -13.41
N PHE A 154 -20.87 -15.24 -13.13
CA PHE A 154 -19.95 -14.79 -14.18
C PHE A 154 -19.50 -15.95 -15.07
N LYS A 155 -19.08 -17.06 -14.47
CA LYS A 155 -18.66 -18.26 -15.20
C LYS A 155 -19.80 -18.95 -15.97
N ALA A 156 -21.05 -18.73 -15.53
CA ALA A 156 -22.25 -19.31 -16.17
C ALA A 156 -22.79 -18.45 -17.33
N LEU A 157 -22.29 -17.23 -17.52
CA LEU A 157 -22.69 -16.39 -18.66
C LEU A 157 -22.29 -17.05 -19.98
N PRO A 158 -23.09 -16.87 -21.04
CA PRO A 158 -22.70 -17.33 -22.37
C PRO A 158 -21.51 -16.53 -22.87
N GLU A 159 -20.68 -17.17 -23.67
CA GLU A 159 -19.60 -16.49 -24.40
C GLU A 159 -20.17 -15.84 -25.65
N ALA A 160 -19.96 -14.54 -25.80
CA ALA A 160 -20.36 -13.83 -27.01
C ALA A 160 -19.58 -14.35 -28.22
N ASP A 161 -20.25 -14.51 -29.34
CA ASP A 161 -19.64 -14.90 -30.62
C ASP A 161 -18.98 -13.66 -31.27
N VAL A 162 -17.88 -13.22 -30.67
CA VAL A 162 -17.12 -12.05 -31.12
C VAL A 162 -15.63 -12.34 -31.06
N ALA A 163 -14.88 -11.75 -31.97
CA ALA A 163 -13.42 -11.74 -31.89
C ALA A 163 -12.97 -10.72 -30.84
N LEU A 164 -12.10 -11.13 -29.92
CA LEU A 164 -11.53 -10.22 -28.94
C LEU A 164 -10.59 -9.22 -29.63
N GLN A 165 -10.82 -7.93 -29.40
CA GLN A 165 -9.95 -6.86 -29.87
C GLN A 165 -8.83 -6.64 -28.84
N ARG A 166 -7.59 -6.68 -29.30
CA ARG A 166 -6.45 -6.45 -28.41
C ARG A 166 -6.42 -5.00 -27.94
N PRO A 167 -6.16 -4.74 -26.65
CA PRO A 167 -5.96 -3.37 -26.19
C PRO A 167 -4.69 -2.77 -26.79
N VAL A 168 -4.66 -1.46 -26.85
CA VAL A 168 -3.48 -0.69 -27.25
C VAL A 168 -2.87 0.01 -26.04
N PRO A 169 -1.59 0.44 -26.10
CA PRO A 169 -0.89 0.97 -24.90
C PRO A 169 -1.60 2.15 -24.21
N ASN A 170 -2.29 3.00 -24.94
CA ASN A 170 -2.99 4.16 -24.37
C ASN A 170 -4.38 3.81 -23.80
N ASP A 171 -4.85 2.59 -23.95
CA ASP A 171 -6.10 2.16 -23.32
C ASP A 171 -5.94 2.10 -21.80
N ILE A 172 -6.98 2.47 -21.07
CA ILE A 172 -7.00 2.36 -19.62
C ILE A 172 -7.05 0.90 -19.23
N ALA A 173 -6.08 0.45 -18.43
CA ALA A 173 -6.02 -0.92 -17.92
C ALA A 173 -6.88 -1.08 -16.66
N TYR A 174 -6.76 -0.16 -15.72
CA TYR A 174 -7.49 -0.22 -14.46
C TYR A 174 -7.56 1.16 -13.79
N LEU A 175 -8.48 1.27 -12.84
CA LEU A 175 -8.52 2.36 -11.87
C LEU A 175 -8.03 1.83 -10.51
N GLN A 176 -7.11 2.55 -9.90
CA GLN A 176 -6.64 2.24 -8.54
C GLN A 176 -7.19 3.27 -7.57
N TYR A 177 -8.09 2.83 -6.69
CA TYR A 177 -8.53 3.70 -5.61
C TYR A 177 -7.50 3.70 -4.48
N THR A 178 -7.13 4.89 -4.01
CA THR A 178 -6.19 5.04 -2.90
C THR A 178 -6.87 4.77 -1.57
N SER A 179 -6.13 4.27 -0.59
CA SER A 179 -6.64 3.96 0.75
C SER A 179 -6.92 5.19 1.61
N GLY A 180 -6.82 6.38 1.04
CA GLY A 180 -7.01 7.64 1.76
C GLY A 180 -8.41 7.80 2.38
N SER A 181 -8.48 8.43 3.53
CA SER A 181 -9.69 8.73 4.29
C SER A 181 -10.49 9.91 3.71
N THR A 182 -10.41 10.14 2.41
CA THR A 182 -11.08 11.27 1.78
C THR A 182 -12.58 10.99 1.62
N ARG A 183 -13.38 12.03 1.89
CA ARG A 183 -14.84 12.01 1.67
C ARG A 183 -15.20 11.69 0.22
N PHE A 184 -14.28 11.97 -0.71
CA PHE A 184 -14.44 11.73 -2.13
C PHE A 184 -13.34 10.76 -2.58
N PRO A 185 -13.67 9.51 -2.92
CA PRO A 185 -12.71 8.55 -3.45
C PRO A 185 -12.12 9.06 -4.76
N ARG A 186 -10.82 8.87 -4.95
CA ARG A 186 -10.11 9.28 -6.15
C ARG A 186 -9.59 8.05 -6.88
N GLY A 187 -10.14 7.79 -8.04
CA GLY A 187 -9.72 6.68 -8.91
C GLY A 187 -8.55 7.08 -9.78
N VAL A 188 -7.38 6.55 -9.48
CA VAL A 188 -6.18 6.79 -10.28
C VAL A 188 -6.30 6.07 -11.61
N ILE A 189 -6.20 6.79 -12.72
CA ILE A 189 -6.26 6.23 -14.08
C ILE A 189 -4.88 5.71 -14.47
N ILE A 190 -4.77 4.42 -14.70
CA ILE A 190 -3.53 3.79 -15.19
C ILE A 190 -3.81 3.12 -16.54
N THR A 191 -3.08 3.54 -17.57
CA THR A 191 -3.09 2.89 -18.88
C THR A 191 -2.13 1.71 -18.91
N HIS A 192 -2.25 0.88 -19.95
CA HIS A 192 -1.28 -0.19 -20.19
C HIS A 192 0.14 0.36 -20.32
N ARG A 193 0.32 1.50 -20.99
CA ARG A 193 1.63 2.14 -21.15
C ARG A 193 2.28 2.45 -19.81
N GLU A 194 1.55 3.07 -18.90
CA GLU A 194 2.09 3.47 -17.59
C GLU A 194 2.41 2.26 -16.72
N VAL A 195 1.51 1.29 -16.61
CA VAL A 195 1.78 0.11 -15.78
C VAL A 195 2.92 -0.73 -16.35
N MET A 196 2.99 -0.89 -17.66
CA MET A 196 4.09 -1.65 -18.27
C MET A 196 5.45 -0.98 -18.05
N ALA A 197 5.51 0.36 -18.14
CA ALA A 197 6.72 1.11 -17.82
C ALA A 197 7.15 0.90 -16.36
N ASN A 198 6.19 0.92 -15.44
CA ASN A 198 6.49 0.69 -14.02
C ASN A 198 6.90 -0.75 -13.73
N LEU A 199 6.22 -1.75 -14.31
CA LEU A 199 6.59 -3.15 -14.18
C LEU A 199 8.01 -3.44 -14.68
N ARG A 200 8.40 -2.81 -15.79
CA ARG A 200 9.76 -2.91 -16.30
C ARG A 200 10.77 -2.29 -15.33
N ALA A 201 10.51 -1.09 -14.85
CA ALA A 201 11.39 -0.40 -13.92
C ALA A 201 11.53 -1.18 -12.59
N ILE A 202 10.42 -1.70 -12.05
CA ILE A 202 10.43 -2.54 -10.84
C ILE A 202 11.27 -3.80 -11.06
N SER A 203 10.99 -4.54 -12.12
CA SER A 203 11.56 -5.88 -12.32
C SER A 203 13.01 -5.85 -12.77
N HIS A 204 13.35 -4.95 -13.68
CA HIS A 204 14.69 -4.87 -14.26
C HIS A 204 15.64 -3.99 -13.44
N ASP A 205 15.19 -2.78 -13.06
CA ASP A 205 16.07 -1.77 -12.46
C ASP A 205 15.98 -1.72 -10.94
N GLY A 206 14.82 -1.99 -10.37
CA GLY A 206 14.57 -1.91 -8.93
C GLY A 206 14.93 -3.19 -8.18
N ILE A 207 14.05 -4.16 -8.21
CA ILE A 207 14.23 -5.46 -7.51
C ILE A 207 15.28 -6.33 -8.21
N LYS A 208 15.51 -6.12 -9.47
CA LYS A 208 16.45 -6.88 -10.31
C LYS A 208 16.13 -8.37 -10.26
N LEU A 209 14.92 -8.69 -10.68
CA LEU A 209 14.45 -10.07 -10.73
C LEU A 209 15.33 -10.90 -11.66
N ARG A 210 15.47 -12.17 -11.35
CA ARG A 210 16.31 -13.12 -12.10
C ARG A 210 15.60 -14.45 -12.25
N PRO A 211 16.01 -15.27 -13.24
CA PRO A 211 15.48 -16.63 -13.35
C PRO A 211 15.67 -17.41 -12.05
N GLY A 212 14.64 -18.16 -11.64
CA GLY A 212 14.64 -18.88 -10.38
C GLY A 212 14.11 -18.11 -9.19
N ASP A 213 13.86 -16.80 -9.32
CA ASP A 213 13.16 -16.04 -8.27
C ASP A 213 11.74 -16.58 -8.08
N ARG A 214 11.29 -16.55 -6.83
CA ARG A 214 9.95 -16.92 -6.42
C ARG A 214 9.39 -15.86 -5.50
N CYS A 215 8.24 -15.32 -5.87
CA CYS A 215 7.57 -14.27 -5.12
C CYS A 215 6.65 -14.86 -4.06
N VAL A 216 6.58 -14.23 -2.90
CA VAL A 216 5.63 -14.57 -1.83
C VAL A 216 4.97 -13.29 -1.36
N SER A 217 3.65 -13.28 -1.22
CA SER A 217 2.92 -12.07 -0.82
C SER A 217 1.66 -12.39 -0.04
N TRP A 218 1.39 -11.57 0.98
CA TRP A 218 0.10 -11.50 1.66
C TRP A 218 -0.61 -10.16 1.38
N LEU A 219 -0.03 -9.30 0.54
CA LEU A 219 -0.56 -7.96 0.25
C LEU A 219 -1.91 -8.05 -0.47
N PRO A 220 -2.87 -7.20 -0.10
CA PRO A 220 -4.19 -7.24 -0.74
C PRO A 220 -4.14 -6.75 -2.19
N PHE A 221 -4.97 -7.33 -3.05
CA PHE A 221 -5.05 -6.97 -4.48
C PHE A 221 -5.78 -5.66 -4.75
N TYR A 222 -6.46 -5.09 -3.76
CA TYR A 222 -7.05 -3.76 -3.88
C TYR A 222 -6.06 -2.64 -3.52
N HIS A 223 -4.82 -2.98 -3.20
CA HIS A 223 -3.73 -2.06 -2.92
C HIS A 223 -2.67 -2.14 -4.01
N ASP A 224 -2.05 -1.00 -4.36
CA ASP A 224 -1.06 -0.93 -5.44
C ASP A 224 0.14 -1.89 -5.25
N MET A 225 0.66 -2.02 -4.03
CA MET A 225 1.77 -2.96 -3.76
C MET A 225 1.37 -4.41 -4.04
N GLY A 226 0.16 -4.82 -3.68
CA GLY A 226 -0.33 -6.17 -3.95
C GLY A 226 -0.65 -6.38 -5.42
N LEU A 227 -1.37 -5.45 -6.04
CA LEU A 227 -1.79 -5.56 -7.43
C LEU A 227 -0.62 -5.46 -8.40
N VAL A 228 0.12 -4.37 -8.35
CA VAL A 228 1.23 -4.13 -9.30
C VAL A 228 2.45 -4.94 -8.90
N GLY A 229 2.82 -4.95 -7.64
CA GLY A 229 4.03 -5.59 -7.14
C GLY A 229 3.99 -7.12 -7.19
N PHE A 230 2.87 -7.74 -6.84
CA PHE A 230 2.80 -9.19 -6.65
C PHE A 230 1.71 -9.93 -7.43
N LEU A 231 0.90 -9.23 -8.22
CA LEU A 231 0.05 -9.87 -9.23
C LEU A 231 0.61 -9.61 -10.63
N LEU A 232 0.78 -8.34 -11.00
CA LEU A 232 1.20 -7.98 -12.35
C LEU A 232 2.70 -8.21 -12.59
N THR A 233 3.56 -7.93 -11.63
CA THR A 233 5.02 -8.16 -11.78
C THR A 233 5.36 -9.63 -12.04
N PRO A 234 4.84 -10.61 -11.27
CA PRO A 234 5.10 -12.01 -11.57
C PRO A 234 4.62 -12.44 -12.97
N VAL A 235 3.45 -11.99 -13.40
CA VAL A 235 2.95 -12.26 -14.76
C VAL A 235 3.89 -11.70 -15.82
N ALA A 236 4.29 -10.43 -15.66
CA ALA A 236 5.11 -9.72 -16.65
C ALA A 236 6.56 -10.20 -16.69
N THR A 237 6.98 -11.01 -15.74
CA THR A 237 8.33 -11.61 -15.63
C THR A 237 8.34 -13.14 -15.67
N GLN A 238 7.19 -13.76 -15.91
CA GLN A 238 7.02 -15.20 -16.01
C GLN A 238 7.51 -15.96 -14.75
N LEU A 239 7.33 -15.36 -13.58
CA LEU A 239 7.70 -15.93 -12.30
C LEU A 239 6.49 -16.47 -11.56
N SER A 240 6.69 -17.52 -10.78
CA SER A 240 5.66 -18.03 -9.88
C SER A 240 5.54 -17.17 -8.63
N VAL A 241 4.34 -17.12 -8.06
CA VAL A 241 4.04 -16.39 -6.85
C VAL A 241 3.15 -17.21 -5.92
N ASP A 242 3.45 -17.15 -4.63
CA ASP A 242 2.67 -17.80 -3.58
C ASP A 242 1.93 -16.74 -2.77
N TYR A 243 0.63 -16.92 -2.62
CA TYR A 243 -0.23 -15.98 -1.89
C TYR A 243 -0.71 -16.56 -0.57
N LEU A 244 -0.64 -15.74 0.46
CA LEU A 244 -1.34 -15.90 1.72
C LEU A 244 -2.40 -14.79 1.81
N ARG A 245 -3.62 -15.11 2.22
CA ARG A 245 -4.65 -14.07 2.38
C ARG A 245 -4.24 -13.06 3.44
N THR A 246 -4.56 -11.79 3.23
CA THR A 246 -4.24 -10.71 4.16
C THR A 246 -4.82 -10.96 5.55
N GLN A 247 -6.04 -11.49 5.63
CA GLN A 247 -6.69 -11.84 6.89
C GLN A 247 -5.94 -12.95 7.64
N ASP A 248 -5.45 -13.94 6.90
CA ASP A 248 -4.68 -15.05 7.49
C ASP A 248 -3.33 -14.58 8.01
N PHE A 249 -2.68 -13.67 7.28
CA PHE A 249 -1.48 -12.99 7.77
C PHE A 249 -1.76 -12.20 9.06
N ALA A 250 -2.84 -11.39 9.09
CA ALA A 250 -3.18 -10.59 10.26
C ALA A 250 -3.42 -11.44 11.51
N MET A 251 -4.03 -12.60 11.36
CA MET A 251 -4.28 -13.54 12.45
C MET A 251 -3.01 -14.28 12.91
N ARG A 252 -2.18 -14.68 11.96
CA ARG A 252 -0.96 -15.48 12.19
C ARG A 252 0.20 -14.98 11.32
N PRO A 253 0.84 -13.86 11.69
CA PRO A 253 1.86 -13.25 10.84
C PRO A 253 3.06 -14.15 10.52
N LEU A 254 3.41 -15.07 11.41
CA LEU A 254 4.52 -16.01 11.20
C LEU A 254 4.28 -16.98 10.03
N GLN A 255 3.03 -17.16 9.61
CA GLN A 255 2.72 -17.97 8.43
C GLN A 255 3.33 -17.38 7.14
N TRP A 256 3.47 -16.08 7.06
CA TRP A 256 4.21 -15.43 5.99
C TRP A 256 5.66 -15.91 5.90
N LEU A 257 6.37 -15.87 7.03
CA LEU A 257 7.76 -16.32 7.09
C LEU A 257 7.90 -17.83 6.88
N LYS A 258 6.94 -18.60 7.40
CA LYS A 258 6.89 -20.05 7.17
C LYS A 258 6.67 -20.39 5.70
N LEU A 259 5.83 -19.63 5.01
CA LEU A 259 5.61 -19.83 3.57
C LEU A 259 6.88 -19.50 2.76
N ILE A 260 7.56 -18.39 3.08
CA ILE A 260 8.85 -18.05 2.48
C ILE A 260 9.86 -19.18 2.69
N SER A 261 9.99 -19.66 3.90
CA SER A 261 10.94 -20.70 4.27
C SER A 261 10.63 -22.04 3.56
N LYS A 262 9.38 -22.47 3.63
CA LYS A 262 8.94 -23.74 3.04
C LYS A 262 9.09 -23.77 1.53
N ASN A 263 8.69 -22.72 0.85
CA ASN A 263 8.67 -22.64 -0.60
C ASN A 263 9.94 -22.02 -1.19
N ARG A 264 10.89 -21.67 -0.35
CA ARG A 264 12.16 -21.02 -0.75
C ARG A 264 11.91 -19.75 -1.55
N GLY A 265 10.99 -18.91 -1.06
CA GLY A 265 10.69 -17.61 -1.62
C GLY A 265 11.90 -16.68 -1.57
N THR A 266 12.11 -15.91 -2.64
CA THR A 266 13.28 -15.03 -2.76
C THR A 266 12.92 -13.57 -2.67
N VAL A 267 11.70 -13.19 -3.01
CA VAL A 267 11.22 -11.80 -3.05
C VAL A 267 9.89 -11.70 -2.33
N SER A 268 9.85 -10.85 -1.32
CA SER A 268 8.61 -10.50 -0.62
C SER A 268 8.73 -9.11 -0.05
N VAL A 269 7.66 -8.35 -0.10
CA VAL A 269 7.60 -6.93 0.30
C VAL A 269 6.44 -6.73 1.26
N ALA A 270 6.61 -5.87 2.23
CA ALA A 270 5.55 -5.51 3.16
C ALA A 270 5.72 -4.08 3.67
N PRO A 271 4.63 -3.46 4.15
CA PRO A 271 4.77 -2.26 4.97
C PRO A 271 5.45 -2.57 6.30
N PRO A 272 6.00 -1.56 6.98
CA PRO A 272 6.74 -1.75 8.24
C PRO A 272 5.98 -2.56 9.29
N PHE A 273 4.67 -2.38 9.42
CA PHE A 273 3.89 -3.12 10.42
C PHE A 273 3.91 -4.63 10.20
N GLY A 274 4.09 -5.09 8.96
CA GLY A 274 4.17 -6.52 8.65
C GLY A 274 5.38 -7.18 9.29
N TYR A 275 6.53 -6.52 9.22
CA TYR A 275 7.77 -6.98 9.87
C TYR A 275 7.64 -6.93 11.39
N GLU A 276 7.09 -5.86 11.91
CA GLU A 276 6.90 -5.69 13.35
C GLU A 276 5.96 -6.74 13.95
N LEU A 277 4.85 -7.05 13.29
CA LEU A 277 3.94 -8.10 13.76
C LEU A 277 4.63 -9.45 13.88
N CYS A 278 5.47 -9.81 12.91
CA CYS A 278 6.24 -11.05 12.98
C CYS A 278 7.22 -11.06 14.17
N GLN A 279 7.99 -9.99 14.33
CA GLN A 279 8.97 -9.88 15.40
C GLN A 279 8.29 -9.90 16.78
N ARG A 280 7.13 -9.26 16.92
CA ARG A 280 6.40 -9.20 18.18
C ARG A 280 5.75 -10.53 18.59
N ARG A 281 5.31 -11.33 17.60
CA ARG A 281 4.54 -12.56 17.85
C ARG A 281 5.33 -13.85 17.71
N VAL A 282 6.60 -13.79 17.34
CA VAL A 282 7.43 -14.97 17.17
C VAL A 282 7.70 -15.66 18.52
N ASN A 283 7.75 -16.99 18.52
CA ASN A 283 8.17 -17.80 19.65
C ASN A 283 9.25 -18.81 19.23
N GLU A 284 9.82 -19.52 20.20
CA GLU A 284 10.90 -20.48 19.93
C GLU A 284 10.47 -21.62 19.01
N LYS A 285 9.22 -22.06 19.08
CA LYS A 285 8.67 -23.09 18.20
C LYS A 285 8.64 -22.60 16.74
N ASP A 286 8.20 -21.37 16.51
CA ASP A 286 8.21 -20.78 15.19
C ASP A 286 9.62 -20.68 14.62
N LEU A 287 10.59 -20.21 15.42
CA LEU A 287 11.98 -20.09 15.01
C LEU A 287 12.60 -21.44 14.61
N ALA A 288 12.23 -22.52 15.30
CA ALA A 288 12.73 -23.86 14.98
C ALA A 288 12.30 -24.36 13.59
N GLU A 289 11.22 -23.82 13.05
CA GLU A 289 10.68 -24.20 11.74
C GLU A 289 11.18 -23.33 10.57
N LEU A 290 11.98 -22.27 10.85
CA LEU A 290 12.34 -21.27 9.85
C LEU A 290 13.79 -21.40 9.38
N ASP A 291 13.97 -21.21 8.08
CA ASP A 291 15.24 -20.89 7.43
C ASP A 291 14.98 -19.84 6.35
N LEU A 292 15.38 -18.61 6.62
CA LEU A 292 15.14 -17.45 5.75
C LEU A 292 16.33 -17.13 4.84
N SER A 293 17.29 -18.03 4.71
CA SER A 293 18.47 -17.84 3.86
C SER A 293 18.14 -17.64 2.38
N CYS A 294 16.96 -18.09 1.94
CA CYS A 294 16.50 -17.92 0.55
C CYS A 294 16.02 -16.50 0.23
N TRP A 295 15.65 -15.72 1.23
CA TRP A 295 15.05 -14.40 1.06
C TRP A 295 16.09 -13.38 0.62
N ARG A 296 16.05 -12.99 -0.65
CA ARG A 296 17.01 -12.08 -1.27
C ARG A 296 16.60 -10.63 -1.19
N VAL A 297 15.32 -10.34 -1.38
CA VAL A 297 14.75 -8.99 -1.35
C VAL A 297 13.59 -8.93 -0.38
N ALA A 298 13.76 -8.19 0.70
CA ALA A 298 12.74 -7.84 1.68
C ALA A 298 12.42 -6.36 1.53
N GLY A 299 11.48 -6.02 0.65
CA GLY A 299 11.10 -4.64 0.41
C GLY A 299 10.27 -4.06 1.54
N ILE A 300 10.43 -2.76 1.80
CA ILE A 300 9.64 -2.03 2.80
C ILE A 300 9.18 -0.72 2.18
N GLY A 301 7.89 -0.45 2.23
CA GLY A 301 7.33 0.79 1.70
C GLY A 301 5.93 1.08 2.22
N ALA A 302 5.30 2.06 1.64
CA ALA A 302 3.92 2.48 1.89
C ALA A 302 3.66 3.22 3.21
N GLU A 303 4.57 3.20 4.17
CA GLU A 303 4.48 3.88 5.47
C GLU A 303 5.83 4.49 5.84
N PRO A 304 5.88 5.41 6.82
CA PRO A 304 7.16 5.86 7.38
C PRO A 304 7.98 4.68 7.89
N ILE A 305 9.24 4.61 7.50
CA ILE A 305 10.11 3.48 7.81
C ILE A 305 10.95 3.80 9.05
N SER A 306 10.84 2.96 10.09
CA SER A 306 11.67 3.01 11.28
C SER A 306 12.87 2.08 11.13
N ALA A 307 14.07 2.63 11.08
CA ALA A 307 15.29 1.85 11.03
C ALA A 307 15.45 0.95 12.27
N GLU A 308 15.04 1.43 13.44
CA GLU A 308 15.09 0.67 14.68
C GLU A 308 14.21 -0.58 14.65
N GLN A 309 12.97 -0.47 14.16
CA GLN A 309 12.08 -1.62 14.02
C GLN A 309 12.64 -2.68 13.09
N LEU A 310 13.22 -2.27 11.97
CA LEU A 310 13.84 -3.18 11.01
C LEU A 310 15.09 -3.83 11.60
N HIS A 311 15.88 -3.09 12.37
CA HIS A 311 17.01 -3.65 13.09
C HIS A 311 16.58 -4.72 14.09
N GLN A 312 15.52 -4.47 14.85
CA GLN A 312 14.96 -5.44 15.79
C GLN A 312 14.48 -6.72 15.09
N PHE A 313 13.83 -6.58 13.95
CA PHE A 313 13.43 -7.72 13.11
C PHE A 313 14.66 -8.54 12.67
N ALA A 314 15.67 -7.87 12.13
CA ALA A 314 16.88 -8.52 11.66
C ALA A 314 17.62 -9.26 12.77
N GLU A 315 17.74 -8.65 13.96
CA GLU A 315 18.36 -9.30 15.12
C GLU A 315 17.58 -10.51 15.59
N CYS A 316 16.25 -10.42 15.62
CA CYS A 316 15.38 -11.53 16.01
C CYS A 316 15.51 -12.73 15.07
N PHE A 317 15.52 -12.50 13.77
CA PHE A 317 15.52 -13.55 12.74
C PHE A 317 16.92 -13.89 12.19
N ARG A 318 17.98 -13.30 12.71
CA ARG A 318 19.35 -13.65 12.34
C ARG A 318 19.67 -15.12 12.62
N GLN A 319 19.16 -15.66 13.71
CA GLN A 319 19.34 -17.06 14.11
C GLN A 319 18.70 -18.07 13.13
N VAL A 320 17.79 -17.62 12.27
CA VAL A 320 17.18 -18.41 11.20
C VAL A 320 17.66 -17.95 9.81
N ASN A 321 18.85 -17.36 9.76
CA ASN A 321 19.58 -16.95 8.57
C ASN A 321 18.94 -15.80 7.78
N PHE A 322 18.18 -14.93 8.45
CA PHE A 322 17.77 -13.69 7.82
C PHE A 322 18.97 -12.73 7.75
N ASP A 323 19.27 -12.25 6.56
CA ASP A 323 20.35 -11.29 6.31
C ASP A 323 19.78 -9.87 6.24
N ASN A 324 20.23 -8.97 7.11
CA ASN A 324 19.76 -7.58 7.15
C ASN A 324 20.04 -6.80 5.85
N LYS A 325 20.98 -7.27 5.03
CA LYS A 325 21.27 -6.67 3.73
C LYS A 325 20.18 -6.92 2.69
N THR A 326 19.25 -7.85 2.96
CA THR A 326 18.09 -8.09 2.08
C THR A 326 17.06 -6.99 2.15
N PHE A 327 17.03 -6.19 3.20
CA PHE A 327 16.11 -5.06 3.29
C PHE A 327 16.30 -4.10 2.13
N MET A 328 15.20 -3.73 1.51
CA MET A 328 15.17 -2.78 0.39
C MET A 328 14.07 -1.74 0.63
N PRO A 329 14.36 -0.68 1.39
CA PRO A 329 13.43 0.44 1.50
C PRO A 329 13.12 1.04 0.13
N CYS A 330 11.85 1.37 -0.08
CA CYS A 330 11.38 1.91 -1.34
C CYS A 330 10.31 2.97 -1.13
N TYR A 331 10.07 3.76 -2.16
CA TYR A 331 9.03 4.78 -2.18
C TYR A 331 8.18 4.62 -3.43
N GLY A 332 6.89 4.79 -3.26
CA GLY A 332 5.93 4.73 -4.35
C GLY A 332 4.55 5.19 -3.92
N LEU A 333 3.66 5.27 -4.90
CA LEU A 333 2.26 5.64 -4.73
C LEU A 333 1.46 5.18 -5.94
N ALA A 334 0.15 5.01 -5.77
CA ALA A 334 -0.74 4.55 -6.83
C ALA A 334 -0.73 5.47 -8.06
N GLU A 335 -0.53 6.76 -7.86
CA GLU A 335 -0.46 7.79 -8.92
C GLU A 335 0.75 7.62 -9.85
N ASN A 336 1.72 6.78 -9.47
CA ASN A 336 2.84 6.36 -10.32
C ASN A 336 2.76 4.87 -10.68
N ALA A 337 1.60 4.32 -10.81
CA ALA A 337 1.28 2.89 -10.80
C ALA A 337 1.67 2.23 -9.48
N LEU A 338 2.94 2.23 -9.10
CA LEU A 338 3.45 1.79 -7.82
C LEU A 338 4.77 2.48 -7.48
N ALA A 339 5.87 2.08 -8.12
CA ALA A 339 7.21 2.41 -7.66
C ALA A 339 7.75 3.71 -8.24
N VAL A 340 8.39 4.50 -7.41
CA VAL A 340 9.18 5.69 -7.77
C VAL A 340 10.67 5.41 -7.59
N SER A 341 11.06 4.82 -6.46
CA SER A 341 12.45 4.55 -6.13
C SER A 341 12.61 3.28 -5.32
N PHE A 342 13.78 2.67 -5.44
CA PHE A 342 14.26 1.57 -4.61
C PHE A 342 15.66 1.89 -4.11
N SER A 343 15.96 1.52 -2.87
CA SER A 343 17.32 1.55 -2.37
C SER A 343 18.19 0.54 -3.12
N ASP A 344 19.51 0.69 -3.01
CA ASP A 344 20.45 -0.17 -3.71
C ASP A 344 20.38 -1.62 -3.22
N GLU A 345 20.43 -2.58 -4.15
CA GLU A 345 20.44 -4.01 -3.82
C GLU A 345 21.58 -4.35 -2.87
N ALA A 346 21.30 -5.16 -1.86
CA ALA A 346 22.25 -5.64 -0.86
C ALA A 346 22.91 -4.54 0.00
N SER A 347 22.36 -3.33 0.02
CA SER A 347 22.83 -2.26 0.91
C SER A 347 22.19 -2.29 2.30
N GLY A 348 21.05 -2.98 2.43
CA GLY A 348 20.26 -2.97 3.65
C GLY A 348 19.64 -1.59 3.94
N VAL A 349 19.38 -1.33 5.22
CA VAL A 349 18.83 -0.06 5.67
C VAL A 349 19.96 0.95 5.86
N VAL A 350 19.98 1.98 5.04
CA VAL A 350 20.90 3.12 5.14
C VAL A 350 20.16 4.30 5.72
N VAL A 351 20.69 4.92 6.75
CA VAL A 351 20.06 6.04 7.45
C VAL A 351 20.83 7.33 7.29
N ASN A 352 20.11 8.45 7.41
CA ASN A 352 20.68 9.78 7.54
C ASN A 352 20.19 10.39 8.86
N GLU A 353 21.12 10.75 9.73
CA GLU A 353 20.82 11.45 10.98
C GLU A 353 20.90 12.95 10.76
N VAL A 354 19.93 13.69 11.28
CA VAL A 354 19.84 15.15 11.14
C VAL A 354 19.55 15.81 12.48
N ASP A 355 19.98 17.06 12.62
CA ASP A 355 19.60 17.92 13.73
C ASP A 355 18.11 18.21 13.67
N ARG A 356 17.34 17.72 14.64
CA ARG A 356 15.88 17.83 14.66
C ARG A 356 15.41 19.29 14.78
N ASP A 357 16.05 20.10 15.59
CA ASP A 357 15.64 21.50 15.77
C ASP A 357 15.83 22.30 14.48
N ILE A 358 16.94 22.10 13.79
CA ILE A 358 17.18 22.76 12.50
C ILE A 358 16.18 22.28 11.45
N LEU A 359 15.88 20.99 11.43
CA LEU A 359 14.88 20.44 10.53
C LEU A 359 13.49 21.05 10.77
N GLU A 360 13.05 21.10 12.03
CA GLU A 360 11.71 21.57 12.39
C GLU A 360 11.54 23.07 12.21
N TYR A 361 12.54 23.88 12.54
CA TYR A 361 12.47 25.33 12.46
C TYR A 361 12.86 25.91 11.10
N GLN A 362 13.79 25.27 10.38
CA GLN A 362 14.36 25.81 9.16
C GLN A 362 14.11 24.96 7.92
N GLY A 363 13.56 23.73 8.08
CA GLY A 363 13.32 22.80 6.97
C GLY A 363 14.60 22.30 6.31
N LYS A 364 15.70 22.20 7.06
CA LYS A 364 16.98 21.74 6.55
C LYS A 364 17.46 20.49 7.26
N ALA A 365 17.86 19.48 6.49
CA ALA A 365 18.38 18.21 6.99
C ALA A 365 19.89 18.30 7.18
N VAL A 366 20.31 19.00 8.22
CA VAL A 366 21.73 19.24 8.55
C VAL A 366 22.24 18.13 9.45
N ALA A 367 23.46 17.66 9.20
CA ALA A 367 24.11 16.66 10.04
C ALA A 367 24.24 17.15 11.49
N PRO A 368 24.08 16.26 12.50
CA PRO A 368 24.26 16.63 13.89
C PRO A 368 25.67 17.18 14.17
N GLY A 369 25.73 18.19 15.02
CA GLY A 369 26.97 18.81 15.48
C GLY A 369 27.09 18.76 17.00
N ALA A 370 28.11 19.44 17.53
CA ALA A 370 28.38 19.45 18.97
C ALA A 370 27.26 20.06 19.82
N GLU A 371 26.48 20.96 19.23
CA GLU A 371 25.37 21.67 19.92
C GLU A 371 24.01 21.05 19.63
N THR A 372 23.93 19.95 18.89
CA THR A 372 22.68 19.29 18.57
C THR A 372 22.04 18.71 19.84
N ARG A 373 20.83 19.16 20.13
CA ARG A 373 20.07 18.71 21.30
C ARG A 373 19.31 17.42 21.04
N ALA A 374 18.75 17.25 19.84
CA ALA A 374 17.96 16.10 19.44
C ALA A 374 18.23 15.73 17.99
N VAL A 375 18.18 14.44 17.71
CA VAL A 375 18.47 13.87 16.39
C VAL A 375 17.20 13.21 15.83
N SER A 376 16.91 13.45 14.55
CA SER A 376 15.95 12.68 13.78
C SER A 376 16.68 11.77 12.80
N THR A 377 16.13 10.57 12.57
CA THR A 377 16.72 9.58 11.67
C THR A 377 15.76 9.29 10.54
N PHE A 378 16.24 9.38 9.29
CA PHE A 378 15.47 9.06 8.11
C PHE A 378 16.13 7.94 7.31
N VAL A 379 15.31 7.14 6.63
CA VAL A 379 15.77 5.99 5.86
C VAL A 379 15.92 6.34 4.38
N ASN A 380 17.02 5.93 3.79
CA ASN A 380 17.29 6.04 2.37
C ASN A 380 16.29 5.16 1.58
N CYS A 381 15.46 5.78 0.76
CA CYS A 381 14.48 5.11 -0.11
C CYS A 381 14.96 4.97 -1.57
N GLY A 382 16.23 5.24 -1.83
CA GLY A 382 16.85 5.04 -3.13
C GLY A 382 16.76 6.25 -4.06
N LYS A 383 17.21 6.04 -5.27
CA LYS A 383 17.16 7.02 -6.36
C LYS A 383 15.95 6.77 -7.25
N ALA A 384 15.51 7.79 -7.96
CA ALA A 384 14.49 7.63 -9.00
C ALA A 384 14.87 6.51 -9.96
N LEU A 385 13.89 5.69 -10.32
CA LEU A 385 14.06 4.66 -11.35
C LEU A 385 14.46 5.31 -12.68
N PRO A 386 15.20 4.62 -13.55
CA PRO A 386 15.57 5.16 -14.87
C PRO A 386 14.35 5.70 -15.63
N GLU A 387 14.55 6.79 -16.36
CA GLU A 387 13.51 7.54 -17.10
C GLU A 387 12.45 8.23 -16.22
N HIS A 388 12.51 8.04 -14.91
CA HIS A 388 11.66 8.71 -13.93
C HIS A 388 12.43 9.85 -13.26
N GLY A 389 11.68 10.87 -12.80
CA GLY A 389 12.26 12.01 -12.11
C GLY A 389 11.69 12.21 -10.71
N ILE A 390 12.56 12.61 -9.80
CA ILE A 390 12.19 13.13 -8.48
C ILE A 390 12.76 14.54 -8.37
N GLU A 391 11.94 15.47 -7.94
CA GLU A 391 12.34 16.86 -7.70
C GLU A 391 11.72 17.30 -6.38
N ILE A 392 12.52 17.94 -5.54
CA ILE A 392 12.03 18.52 -4.29
C ILE A 392 11.77 20.00 -4.54
N ARG A 393 10.56 20.46 -4.28
CA ARG A 393 10.13 21.84 -4.58
C ARG A 393 9.62 22.56 -3.33
N ASN A 394 9.85 23.86 -3.29
CA ASN A 394 9.30 24.74 -2.26
C ASN A 394 7.82 25.06 -2.53
N GLU A 395 7.21 25.87 -1.66
CA GLU A 395 5.80 26.29 -1.81
C GLU A 395 5.53 27.07 -3.10
N ALA A 396 6.54 27.73 -3.66
CA ALA A 396 6.42 28.42 -4.95
C ALA A 396 6.57 27.47 -6.16
N GLY A 397 6.75 26.19 -5.94
CA GLY A 397 6.94 25.20 -7.00
C GLY A 397 8.35 25.19 -7.61
N MET A 398 9.32 25.83 -6.98
CA MET A 398 10.70 25.89 -7.46
C MET A 398 11.54 24.78 -6.84
N PRO A 399 12.44 24.15 -7.62
CA PRO A 399 13.38 23.16 -7.09
C PRO A 399 14.26 23.76 -5.99
N VAL A 400 14.56 22.95 -4.97
CA VAL A 400 15.42 23.33 -3.85
C VAL A 400 16.72 22.53 -3.87
N ALA A 401 17.71 23.03 -3.14
CA ALA A 401 19.00 22.36 -3.00
C ALA A 401 18.88 21.06 -2.20
N GLU A 402 19.87 20.19 -2.30
CA GLU A 402 19.97 19.00 -1.45
C GLU A 402 19.91 19.38 0.03
N ARG A 403 19.40 18.48 0.85
CA ARG A 403 19.17 18.65 2.29
C ARG A 403 18.09 19.69 2.65
N VAL A 404 17.45 20.33 1.69
CA VAL A 404 16.30 21.18 1.95
C VAL A 404 15.03 20.38 1.80
N VAL A 405 14.19 20.37 2.85
CA VAL A 405 12.90 19.68 2.84
C VAL A 405 11.90 20.47 2.00
N GLY A 406 11.19 19.78 1.17
CA GLY A 406 10.13 20.34 0.33
C GLY A 406 9.18 19.27 -0.17
N HIS A 407 8.31 19.68 -1.09
CA HIS A 407 7.34 18.80 -1.72
C HIS A 407 8.04 17.81 -2.66
N ILE A 408 7.78 16.52 -2.46
CA ILE A 408 8.26 15.49 -3.37
C ILE A 408 7.39 15.53 -4.62
N CYS A 409 7.99 15.92 -5.74
CA CYS A 409 7.34 15.95 -7.06
C CYS A 409 7.96 14.88 -7.96
N ILE A 410 7.12 14.21 -8.74
CA ILE A 410 7.53 13.08 -9.58
C ILE A 410 7.09 13.28 -11.03
N SER A 411 7.86 12.67 -11.94
CA SER A 411 7.57 12.62 -13.37
C SER A 411 8.05 11.30 -13.98
N GLY A 412 7.60 11.00 -15.16
CA GLY A 412 8.11 9.86 -15.92
C GLY A 412 7.01 9.03 -16.58
N PRO A 413 7.39 7.92 -17.22
CA PRO A 413 6.47 7.13 -18.04
C PRO A 413 5.43 6.33 -17.23
N SER A 414 5.62 6.20 -15.93
CA SER A 414 4.68 5.51 -15.03
C SER A 414 3.61 6.41 -14.45
N LEU A 415 3.74 7.74 -14.62
CA LEU A 415 2.83 8.71 -14.01
C LEU A 415 1.41 8.53 -14.58
N MET A 416 0.42 8.50 -13.68
CA MET A 416 -0.99 8.34 -14.03
C MET A 416 -1.44 9.37 -15.07
N SER A 417 -2.54 9.06 -15.76
CA SER A 417 -3.17 10.02 -16.69
C SER A 417 -4.01 11.08 -15.96
N GLY A 418 -4.24 10.91 -14.67
CA GLY A 418 -5.07 11.76 -13.82
C GLY A 418 -6.05 10.94 -13.00
N TYR A 419 -6.99 11.61 -12.35
CA TYR A 419 -8.06 10.94 -11.60
C TYR A 419 -9.32 10.83 -12.45
N PHE A 420 -10.00 9.70 -12.35
CA PHE A 420 -11.24 9.45 -13.09
C PHE A 420 -12.34 10.44 -12.66
N GLY A 421 -12.99 11.07 -13.65
CA GLY A 421 -14.01 12.08 -13.41
C GLY A 421 -13.49 13.46 -12.98
N ASP A 422 -12.18 13.65 -12.95
CA ASP A 422 -11.52 14.92 -12.58
C ASP A 422 -10.69 15.43 -13.78
N GLN A 423 -11.35 16.18 -14.66
CA GLN A 423 -10.70 16.70 -15.87
C GLN A 423 -9.55 17.66 -15.55
N ALA A 424 -9.66 18.44 -14.45
CA ALA A 424 -8.61 19.38 -14.05
C ALA A 424 -7.29 18.66 -13.73
N SER A 425 -7.35 17.52 -13.02
CA SER A 425 -6.16 16.73 -12.73
C SER A 425 -5.54 16.14 -14.00
N GLN A 426 -6.38 15.67 -14.93
CA GLN A 426 -5.93 15.12 -16.21
C GLN A 426 -5.23 16.19 -17.06
N ASP A 427 -5.81 17.39 -17.11
CA ASP A 427 -5.24 18.51 -17.88
C ASP A 427 -3.91 18.98 -17.27
N GLU A 428 -3.81 19.02 -15.95
CA GLU A 428 -2.58 19.41 -15.25
C GLU A 428 -1.43 18.42 -15.53
N ILE A 429 -1.70 17.13 -15.41
CA ILE A 429 -0.71 16.09 -15.73
C ILE A 429 -0.27 16.17 -17.20
N ALA A 430 -1.22 16.33 -18.12
CA ALA A 430 -0.92 16.45 -19.55
C ALA A 430 -0.09 17.70 -19.86
N ALA A 431 -0.33 18.81 -19.17
CA ALA A 431 0.36 20.07 -19.39
C ALA A 431 1.77 20.10 -18.80
N THR A 432 1.96 19.56 -17.59
CA THR A 432 3.22 19.70 -16.84
C THR A 432 4.09 18.44 -16.88
N GLY A 433 3.50 17.26 -16.94
CA GLY A 433 4.22 15.98 -16.80
C GLY A 433 4.74 15.71 -15.39
N TRP A 434 4.32 16.49 -14.40
CA TRP A 434 4.74 16.40 -13.01
C TRP A 434 3.55 16.29 -12.06
N LEU A 435 3.76 15.58 -10.95
CA LEU A 435 2.79 15.46 -9.86
C LEU A 435 3.47 15.82 -8.54
N ASP A 436 2.84 16.72 -7.78
CA ASP A 436 3.12 16.89 -6.34
C ASP A 436 2.46 15.72 -5.59
N THR A 437 3.27 14.91 -4.94
CA THR A 437 2.79 13.68 -4.28
C THR A 437 2.01 13.93 -2.99
N GLY A 438 2.11 15.13 -2.43
CA GLY A 438 1.61 15.43 -1.08
C GLY A 438 2.51 14.92 0.04
N ASP A 439 3.66 14.33 -0.30
CA ASP A 439 4.68 13.93 0.65
C ASP A 439 5.80 14.97 0.69
N LEU A 440 6.44 15.10 1.87
CA LEU A 440 7.61 15.93 2.08
C LEU A 440 8.85 15.06 2.23
N GLY A 441 9.96 15.58 1.77
CA GLY A 441 11.25 14.91 1.87
C GLY A 441 12.39 15.77 1.36
N TYR A 442 13.56 15.19 1.29
CA TYR A 442 14.76 15.84 0.75
C TYR A 442 15.62 14.83 -0.03
N LEU A 443 16.47 15.35 -0.87
CA LEU A 443 17.51 14.59 -1.57
C LEU A 443 18.87 14.80 -0.90
N LEU A 444 19.64 13.74 -0.82
CA LEU A 444 21.04 13.76 -0.40
C LEU A 444 21.81 12.78 -1.28
N ASP A 445 22.80 13.29 -2.02
CA ASP A 445 23.56 12.51 -3.01
C ASP A 445 22.66 11.81 -4.05
N GLY A 446 21.54 12.42 -4.38
CA GLY A 446 20.52 11.87 -5.28
C GLY A 446 19.58 10.87 -4.65
N TYR A 447 19.78 10.46 -3.41
CA TYR A 447 18.90 9.55 -2.67
C TYR A 447 17.75 10.30 -2.00
N LEU A 448 16.56 9.70 -2.06
CA LEU A 448 15.35 10.24 -1.45
C LEU A 448 15.22 9.80 0.01
N TYR A 449 14.93 10.80 0.86
CA TYR A 449 14.54 10.60 2.26
C TYR A 449 13.18 11.24 2.48
N VAL A 450 12.19 10.42 2.83
CA VAL A 450 10.81 10.87 3.06
C VAL A 450 10.65 11.28 4.52
N THR A 451 10.16 12.49 4.77
CA THR A 451 9.97 12.99 6.14
C THR A 451 8.54 12.82 6.64
N GLY A 452 7.55 12.85 5.76
CA GLY A 452 6.15 12.62 6.14
C GLY A 452 5.17 13.22 5.13
N ARG A 453 3.88 13.16 5.45
CA ARG A 453 2.83 13.75 4.63
C ARG A 453 2.57 15.20 5.01
N ILE A 454 2.36 16.06 4.03
CA ILE A 454 2.02 17.48 4.24
C ILE A 454 0.76 17.63 5.09
N LYS A 455 -0.27 16.84 4.80
CA LYS A 455 -1.56 16.88 5.51
C LYS A 455 -1.48 16.47 6.98
N ASP A 456 -0.48 15.69 7.34
CA ASP A 456 -0.30 15.17 8.69
C ASP A 456 0.61 16.07 9.55
N LEU A 457 1.33 16.98 8.93
CA LEU A 457 2.29 17.85 9.59
C LEU A 457 1.63 18.70 10.68
N ILE A 458 2.20 18.67 11.87
CA ILE A 458 1.76 19.51 13.01
C ILE A 458 2.55 20.81 12.96
N ILE A 459 1.85 21.92 12.75
CA ILE A 459 2.47 23.25 12.70
C ILE A 459 2.07 24.01 13.95
N ILE A 460 3.05 24.33 14.81
CA ILE A 460 2.84 25.10 16.03
C ILE A 460 3.87 26.23 16.09
N ARG A 461 3.39 27.46 16.07
CA ARG A 461 4.23 28.67 16.14
C ARG A 461 5.38 28.67 15.13
N GLY A 462 5.09 28.22 13.89
CA GLY A 462 6.08 28.13 12.81
C GLY A 462 7.01 26.94 12.87
N ARG A 463 6.85 26.06 13.85
CA ARG A 463 7.61 24.82 13.98
C ARG A 463 6.84 23.67 13.35
N ASN A 464 7.51 22.90 12.49
CA ASN A 464 6.97 21.73 11.83
C ASN A 464 7.33 20.47 12.62
N ILE A 465 6.34 19.89 13.29
CA ILE A 465 6.52 18.66 14.08
C ILE A 465 5.86 17.50 13.35
N TRP A 466 6.62 16.42 13.16
CA TRP A 466 6.08 15.20 12.56
C TRP A 466 5.28 14.42 13.60
N PRO A 467 4.03 14.03 13.31
CA PRO A 467 3.21 13.29 14.28
C PRO A 467 3.86 11.97 14.68
N GLN A 468 4.61 11.34 13.79
CA GLN A 468 5.34 10.10 14.06
C GLN A 468 6.32 10.24 15.24
N ASP A 469 6.95 11.40 15.40
CA ASP A 469 7.90 11.64 16.48
C ASP A 469 7.20 11.68 17.84
N ILE A 470 5.98 12.20 17.88
CA ILE A 470 5.16 12.20 19.11
C ILE A 470 4.61 10.80 19.38
N GLU A 471 4.11 10.12 18.36
CA GLU A 471 3.60 8.74 18.48
C GLU A 471 4.68 7.79 18.98
N TYR A 472 5.91 7.96 18.50
CA TYR A 472 7.04 7.15 18.93
C TYR A 472 7.35 7.24 20.42
N ILE A 473 7.17 8.40 21.02
CA ILE A 473 7.33 8.57 22.48
C ILE A 473 6.40 7.62 23.24
N ALA A 474 5.13 7.52 22.81
CA ALA A 474 4.17 6.60 23.41
C ALA A 474 4.53 5.13 23.17
N GLU A 475 4.98 4.82 21.99
CA GLU A 475 5.32 3.46 21.56
C GLU A 475 6.56 2.87 22.28
N GLN A 476 7.34 3.69 22.98
CA GLN A 476 8.43 3.23 23.82
C GLN A 476 7.97 2.66 25.15
N GLU A 477 6.73 2.88 25.55
CA GLU A 477 6.14 2.25 26.73
C GLU A 477 5.85 0.77 26.46
N PRO A 478 6.18 -0.14 27.38
CA PRO A 478 6.04 -1.59 27.15
C PRO A 478 4.63 -2.04 26.79
N GLU A 479 3.61 -1.35 27.29
CA GLU A 479 2.20 -1.69 27.06
C GLU A 479 1.63 -1.15 25.74
N ILE A 480 2.39 -0.31 25.01
CA ILE A 480 1.95 0.37 23.80
C ILE A 480 2.77 -0.13 22.63
N HIS A 481 2.08 -0.68 21.63
CA HIS A 481 2.71 -1.17 20.42
C HIS A 481 2.69 -0.13 19.31
N SER A 482 3.54 -0.32 18.32
CA SER A 482 3.51 0.49 17.11
C SER A 482 2.12 0.42 16.44
N GLY A 483 1.60 1.57 16.03
CA GLY A 483 0.26 1.68 15.49
C GLY A 483 -0.86 1.83 16.53
N ASP A 484 -0.54 1.77 17.81
CA ASP A 484 -1.50 1.99 18.90
C ASP A 484 -1.63 3.47 19.30
N ALA A 485 -0.76 4.32 18.79
CA ALA A 485 -0.77 5.76 19.08
C ALA A 485 -0.99 6.55 17.79
N ILE A 486 -1.76 7.62 17.87
CA ILE A 486 -2.02 8.53 16.75
C ILE A 486 -2.06 9.96 17.27
N ALA A 487 -1.25 10.84 16.65
CA ALA A 487 -1.15 12.25 17.00
C ALA A 487 -1.70 13.12 15.88
N PHE A 488 -2.40 14.19 16.26
CA PHE A 488 -2.89 15.19 15.32
C PHE A 488 -3.05 16.54 16.02
N VAL A 489 -3.20 17.61 15.25
CA VAL A 489 -3.44 18.96 15.74
C VAL A 489 -4.85 19.41 15.39
N THR A 490 -5.53 20.05 16.33
CA THR A 490 -6.85 20.64 16.12
C THR A 490 -6.71 22.04 15.49
N ALA A 491 -7.84 22.60 15.02
CA ALA A 491 -7.89 23.96 14.47
C ALA A 491 -7.44 25.04 15.48
N GLN A 492 -7.52 24.76 16.78
CA GLN A 492 -7.06 25.64 17.85
C GLN A 492 -5.58 25.42 18.21
N GLU A 493 -4.82 24.77 17.35
CA GLU A 493 -3.40 24.42 17.56
C GLU A 493 -3.16 23.56 18.81
N LYS A 494 -4.15 22.75 19.19
CA LYS A 494 -4.02 21.79 20.29
C LYS A 494 -3.59 20.44 19.77
N ILE A 495 -2.50 19.90 20.32
CA ILE A 495 -2.02 18.56 19.97
C ILE A 495 -2.78 17.53 20.79
N ILE A 496 -3.33 16.54 20.10
CA ILE A 496 -4.02 15.40 20.69
C ILE A 496 -3.18 14.13 20.39
N LEU A 497 -2.90 13.36 21.43
CA LEU A 497 -2.28 12.05 21.29
C LEU A 497 -3.27 11.01 21.82
N GLN A 498 -3.84 10.21 20.91
CA GLN A 498 -4.74 9.12 21.24
C GLN A 498 -3.96 7.82 21.27
N ILE A 499 -4.15 7.04 22.32
CA ILE A 499 -3.46 5.77 22.55
C ILE A 499 -4.49 4.71 22.87
N GLN A 500 -4.58 3.66 22.08
CA GLN A 500 -5.38 2.49 22.43
C GLN A 500 -4.53 1.53 23.27
N CYS A 501 -5.07 1.10 24.39
CA CYS A 501 -4.38 0.20 25.30
C CYS A 501 -5.35 -0.61 26.16
N ARG A 502 -4.84 -1.65 26.82
CA ARG A 502 -5.60 -2.52 27.72
C ARG A 502 -5.38 -2.21 29.19
N ILE A 503 -4.71 -1.11 29.49
CA ILE A 503 -4.43 -0.71 30.87
C ILE A 503 -5.74 -0.34 31.55
N SER A 504 -6.13 -1.07 32.58
CA SER A 504 -7.37 -0.85 33.35
C SER A 504 -7.13 -0.21 34.72
N ASP A 505 -5.91 -0.26 35.25
CA ASP A 505 -5.54 0.36 36.52
C ASP A 505 -5.50 1.89 36.38
N GLU A 506 -6.38 2.59 37.08
CA GLU A 506 -6.51 4.04 37.02
C GLU A 506 -5.24 4.77 37.48
N GLU A 507 -4.52 4.25 38.46
CA GLU A 507 -3.25 4.84 38.90
C GLU A 507 -2.20 4.75 37.80
N ARG A 508 -2.05 3.57 37.17
CA ARG A 508 -1.14 3.37 36.03
C ARG A 508 -1.51 4.24 34.86
N ARG A 509 -2.81 4.38 34.55
CA ARG A 509 -3.30 5.26 33.48
C ARG A 509 -2.91 6.72 33.72
N GLY A 510 -3.11 7.20 34.95
CA GLY A 510 -2.71 8.56 35.36
C GLY A 510 -1.20 8.79 35.26
N GLN A 511 -0.40 7.84 35.72
CA GLN A 511 1.07 7.89 35.62
C GLN A 511 1.54 7.92 34.18
N LEU A 512 0.96 7.11 33.31
CA LEU A 512 1.29 7.07 31.88
C LEU A 512 0.99 8.40 31.19
N ILE A 513 -0.20 8.95 31.40
CA ILE A 513 -0.60 10.24 30.82
C ILE A 513 0.38 11.33 31.27
N HIS A 514 0.67 11.39 32.56
CA HIS A 514 1.57 12.40 33.13
C HIS A 514 3.00 12.26 32.57
N ALA A 515 3.52 11.04 32.53
CA ALA A 515 4.88 10.77 32.04
C ALA A 515 5.03 11.12 30.56
N LEU A 516 4.05 10.73 29.73
CA LEU A 516 4.08 11.03 28.30
C LEU A 516 3.94 12.52 28.02
N ALA A 517 3.04 13.20 28.73
CA ALA A 517 2.90 14.66 28.59
C ALA A 517 4.19 15.39 28.97
N ALA A 518 4.86 14.95 30.04
CA ALA A 518 6.15 15.51 30.47
C ALA A 518 7.25 15.27 29.44
N ARG A 519 7.33 14.09 28.84
CA ARG A 519 8.31 13.78 27.79
C ARG A 519 8.08 14.62 26.53
N ILE A 520 6.83 14.76 26.10
CA ILE A 520 6.49 15.58 24.94
C ILE A 520 6.87 17.03 25.20
N GLN A 521 6.57 17.55 26.39
CA GLN A 521 6.98 18.90 26.77
C GLN A 521 8.50 19.06 26.79
N SER A 522 9.21 18.10 27.33
CA SER A 522 10.68 18.13 27.42
C SER A 522 11.34 18.05 26.03
N GLU A 523 10.88 17.15 25.16
CA GLU A 523 11.49 16.92 23.85
C GLU A 523 11.06 17.94 22.79
N PHE A 524 9.80 18.37 22.81
CA PHE A 524 9.24 19.25 21.77
C PHE A 524 8.84 20.63 22.25
N GLY A 525 8.84 20.87 23.55
CA GLY A 525 8.43 22.16 24.10
C GLY A 525 6.96 22.50 23.86
N VAL A 526 6.12 21.50 23.65
CA VAL A 526 4.69 21.64 23.36
C VAL A 526 3.86 20.84 24.37
N THR A 527 2.61 21.30 24.58
CA THR A 527 1.65 20.61 25.41
C THR A 527 0.76 19.72 24.57
N ALA A 528 0.66 18.44 24.91
CA ALA A 528 -0.25 17.51 24.28
C ALA A 528 -1.32 17.04 25.27
N ALA A 529 -2.56 16.94 24.81
CA ALA A 529 -3.63 16.25 25.54
C ALA A 529 -3.58 14.77 25.17
N ILE A 530 -3.48 13.90 26.17
CA ILE A 530 -3.34 12.47 25.97
C ILE A 530 -4.65 11.78 26.34
N GLU A 531 -5.19 11.00 25.40
CA GLU A 531 -6.39 10.20 25.58
C GLU A 531 -6.05 8.72 25.51
N LEU A 532 -6.37 7.96 26.55
CA LEU A 532 -6.27 6.51 26.53
C LEU A 532 -7.62 5.92 26.11
N LEU A 533 -7.61 5.17 25.04
CA LEU A 533 -8.79 4.57 24.43
C LEU A 533 -8.77 3.05 24.57
N PRO A 534 -9.95 2.40 24.54
CA PRO A 534 -10.01 0.94 24.50
C PRO A 534 -9.31 0.37 23.26
N PRO A 535 -8.91 -0.91 23.27
CA PRO A 535 -8.39 -1.57 22.09
C PRO A 535 -9.34 -1.45 20.88
N HIS A 536 -8.78 -1.39 19.68
CA HIS A 536 -9.52 -1.27 18.42
C HIS A 536 -10.31 0.04 18.24
N SER A 537 -9.96 1.09 18.97
CA SER A 537 -10.59 2.42 18.87
C SER A 537 -10.01 3.28 17.76
N ILE A 538 -8.74 3.08 17.39
CA ILE A 538 -8.10 3.88 16.35
C ILE A 538 -8.61 3.43 14.98
N PRO A 539 -9.19 4.36 14.19
CA PRO A 539 -9.64 4.04 12.84
C PRO A 539 -8.46 3.69 11.94
N ARG A 540 -8.69 2.75 11.02
CA ARG A 540 -7.67 2.31 10.07
C ARG A 540 -8.18 2.40 8.64
N THR A 541 -7.26 2.63 7.71
CA THR A 541 -7.54 2.57 6.28
C THR A 541 -7.74 1.12 5.84
N SER A 542 -8.19 0.91 4.62
CA SER A 542 -8.33 -0.43 4.03
C SER A 542 -7.01 -1.20 3.94
N SER A 543 -5.87 -0.51 3.96
CA SER A 543 -4.54 -1.10 4.00
C SER A 543 -4.04 -1.41 5.42
N GLY A 544 -4.84 -1.14 6.46
CA GLY A 544 -4.50 -1.37 7.86
C GLY A 544 -3.71 -0.26 8.53
N LYS A 545 -3.47 0.86 7.85
CA LYS A 545 -2.76 2.03 8.41
C LYS A 545 -3.66 2.82 9.34
N PRO A 546 -3.12 3.45 10.40
CA PRO A 546 -3.88 4.41 11.20
C PRO A 546 -4.42 5.55 10.31
N ALA A 547 -5.72 5.81 10.41
CA ALA A 547 -6.40 6.83 9.64
C ALA A 547 -6.46 8.13 10.44
N ARG A 548 -5.42 8.96 10.36
CA ARG A 548 -5.26 10.18 11.17
C ARG A 548 -6.36 11.20 10.91
N ALA A 549 -6.75 11.42 9.67
CA ALA A 549 -7.82 12.34 9.32
C ALA A 549 -9.17 11.91 9.90
N GLU A 550 -9.48 10.63 9.89
CA GLU A 550 -10.71 10.09 10.48
C GLU A 550 -10.70 10.17 12.00
N ALA A 551 -9.57 9.89 12.64
CA ALA A 551 -9.40 10.05 14.09
C ALA A 551 -9.63 11.51 14.52
N LYS A 552 -9.05 12.44 13.80
CA LYS A 552 -9.25 13.88 14.02
C LYS A 552 -10.71 14.29 13.87
N LYS A 553 -11.37 13.80 12.82
CA LYS A 553 -12.79 14.09 12.57
C LYS A 553 -13.68 13.54 13.69
N ARG A 554 -13.45 12.33 14.16
CA ARG A 554 -14.19 11.72 15.28
C ARG A 554 -13.99 12.51 16.56
N TYR A 555 -12.75 12.93 16.84
CA TYR A 555 -12.44 13.76 18.00
C TYR A 555 -13.18 15.11 17.96
N GLN A 556 -13.14 15.79 16.83
CA GLN A 556 -13.81 17.09 16.65
C GLN A 556 -15.33 16.97 16.81
N LYS A 557 -15.93 15.91 16.29
CA LYS A 557 -17.37 15.64 16.43
C LYS A 557 -17.77 15.39 17.89
N ALA A 558 -16.98 14.58 18.61
CA ALA A 558 -17.22 14.30 20.03
C ALA A 558 -17.07 15.55 20.89
N TYR A 559 -16.07 16.37 20.60
CA TYR A 559 -15.85 17.64 21.29
C TYR A 559 -17.00 18.62 21.08
N ALA A 560 -17.49 18.80 19.85
CA ALA A 560 -18.64 19.63 19.54
C ALA A 560 -19.91 19.17 20.25
N ALA A 561 -20.15 17.85 20.30
CA ALA A 561 -21.28 17.27 21.03
C ALA A 561 -21.20 17.53 22.54
N SER A 562 -20.00 17.48 23.13
CA SER A 562 -19.79 17.77 24.55
C SER A 562 -20.04 19.24 24.90
N LEU A 563 -19.70 20.18 24.02
CA LEU A 563 -19.98 21.60 24.18
C LEU A 563 -21.50 21.88 24.17
N HIS A 564 -22.24 21.28 23.25
CA HIS A 564 -23.71 21.43 23.18
C HIS A 564 -24.42 20.90 24.42
N VAL A 565 -23.91 19.80 25.00
CA VAL A 565 -24.44 19.27 26.27
C VAL A 565 -24.16 20.26 27.43
N GLN A 566 -22.99 20.86 27.49
CA GLN A 566 -22.67 21.84 28.52
C GLN A 566 -23.51 23.10 28.40
N GLU A 567 -23.74 23.59 27.19
CA GLU A 567 -24.60 24.75 26.94
C GLU A 567 -26.06 24.47 27.23
N SER A 568 -26.53 23.25 27.06
CA SER A 568 -27.91 22.85 27.37
C SER A 568 -28.15 22.59 28.87
N LEU A 569 -27.08 22.46 29.67
CA LEU A 569 -27.12 22.28 31.12
C LEU A 569 -26.83 23.60 31.91
N ALA A 570 -26.42 24.66 31.23
CA ALA A 570 -26.21 25.97 31.77
C ALA A 570 -27.41 26.86 31.50
#